data_9c7f6ca720b20ade38c53b02e674f124
#
_entry.id   9c7f6ca720b20ade38c53b02e674f124
#
_cell.length_a   1.000
_cell.length_b   1.000
_cell.length_c   1.000
_cell.angle_alpha   90.00
_cell.angle_beta   90.00
_cell.angle_gamma   90.00
#
_symmetry.space_group_name_H-M   'P 1'
#
loop_
_entity.id
_entity.type
_entity.pdbx_description
1 polymer ?
#
loop_
_entity_poly.entity_id
_entity_poly.type
_entity_poly.pdbx_seq_one_letter_code
_entity_poly.pdbx_strand_id
1 'polypeptide(L)'
;MGDRVAVLKDGLLQQVDTPRNLYEKPQNVFVAGFIGSPAMNLLTASVSGGKAMLGHLAVSVPSTAGSSITVGIRPEALAPASTGFEVLVEVVEELGSDAFVYGKPVDKSLKFANTTEDLGQIIIRWDPKNPPKAGQTVTVGANPDVVHLFDAASGKRLN
;
A
#
# COMPACT_ATOMS: atom_id res chain seq x y z
N MET A 1 -27.74 0.66 1.32
CA MET A 1 -26.58 1.08 0.52
C MET A 1 -26.86 0.92 -0.96
N GLY A 2 -26.37 1.85 -1.79
CA GLY A 2 -26.51 1.72 -3.24
C GLY A 2 -25.66 0.57 -3.79
N ASP A 3 -26.06 0.04 -4.95
CA ASP A 3 -25.32 -1.03 -5.64
C ASP A 3 -24.00 -0.53 -6.25
N ARG A 4 -23.91 0.76 -6.49
CA ARG A 4 -22.74 1.43 -7.09
C ARG A 4 -22.41 2.70 -6.31
N VAL A 5 -21.13 3.01 -6.27
CA VAL A 5 -20.58 4.20 -5.62
C VAL A 5 -19.74 4.98 -6.63
N ALA A 6 -19.91 6.29 -6.65
CA ALA A 6 -19.09 7.20 -7.44
C ALA A 6 -18.06 7.87 -6.54
N VAL A 7 -16.79 7.80 -6.93
CA VAL A 7 -15.69 8.50 -6.26
C VAL A 7 -15.34 9.75 -7.05
N LEU A 8 -15.39 10.90 -6.40
CA LEU A 8 -15.13 12.20 -7.00
C LEU A 8 -13.91 12.85 -6.33
N LYS A 9 -13.12 13.55 -7.12
CA LYS A 9 -12.04 14.41 -6.66
C LYS A 9 -12.10 15.73 -7.38
N ASP A 10 -12.20 16.83 -6.62
CA ASP A 10 -12.28 18.20 -7.18
C ASP A 10 -13.38 18.34 -8.25
N GLY A 11 -14.53 17.71 -8.01
CA GLY A 11 -15.65 17.70 -8.94
C GLY A 11 -15.51 16.77 -10.15
N LEU A 12 -14.38 16.08 -10.29
CA LEU A 12 -14.12 15.16 -11.40
C LEU A 12 -14.34 13.71 -10.97
N LEU A 13 -15.09 12.97 -11.78
CA LEU A 13 -15.35 11.56 -11.55
C LEU A 13 -14.07 10.74 -11.71
N GLN A 14 -13.72 9.98 -10.69
CA GLN A 14 -12.54 9.09 -10.69
C GLN A 14 -12.92 7.65 -11.05
N GLN A 15 -13.97 7.13 -10.45
CA GLN A 15 -14.47 5.78 -10.72
C GLN A 15 -15.91 5.64 -10.24
N VAL A 16 -16.71 4.91 -10.99
CA VAL A 16 -18.05 4.45 -10.57
C VAL A 16 -18.07 2.94 -10.63
N ASP A 17 -18.30 2.28 -9.51
CA ASP A 17 -18.28 0.83 -9.45
C ASP A 17 -19.01 0.32 -8.21
N THR A 18 -19.06 -1.01 -8.06
CA THR A 18 -19.50 -1.62 -6.80
C THR A 18 -18.49 -1.33 -5.70
N PRO A 19 -18.91 -1.27 -4.43
CA PRO A 19 -17.97 -1.10 -3.31
C PRO A 19 -16.82 -2.11 -3.33
N ARG A 20 -17.12 -3.34 -3.68
CA ARG A 20 -16.12 -4.40 -3.79
C ARG A 20 -15.07 -4.10 -4.87
N ASN A 21 -15.50 -3.72 -6.06
CA ASN A 21 -14.57 -3.40 -7.15
C ASN A 21 -13.73 -2.14 -6.86
N LEU A 22 -14.30 -1.14 -6.22
CA LEU A 22 -13.56 0.04 -5.78
C LEU A 22 -12.42 -0.34 -4.81
N TYR A 23 -12.67 -1.33 -3.96
CA TYR A 23 -11.68 -1.84 -3.02
C TYR A 23 -10.64 -2.75 -3.70
N GLU A 24 -11.08 -3.73 -4.48
CA GLU A 24 -10.22 -4.74 -5.09
C GLU A 24 -9.51 -4.25 -6.36
N LYS A 25 -10.15 -3.36 -7.12
CA LYS A 25 -9.65 -2.87 -8.42
C LYS A 25 -9.75 -1.36 -8.57
N PRO A 26 -9.14 -0.57 -7.67
CA PRO A 26 -9.13 0.88 -7.84
C PRO A 26 -8.42 1.24 -9.14
N GLN A 27 -9.00 2.16 -9.91
CA GLN A 27 -8.49 2.52 -11.23
C GLN A 27 -7.34 3.51 -11.18
N ASN A 28 -7.16 4.19 -10.06
CA ASN A 28 -6.05 5.12 -9.86
C ASN A 28 -5.64 5.22 -8.38
N VAL A 29 -4.54 5.91 -8.14
CA VAL A 29 -3.95 6.11 -6.81
C VAL A 29 -4.92 6.81 -5.86
N PHE A 30 -5.70 7.77 -6.36
CA PHE A 30 -6.65 8.49 -5.51
C PHE A 30 -7.74 7.56 -4.96
N VAL A 31 -8.35 6.76 -5.81
CA VAL A 31 -9.36 5.78 -5.39
C VAL A 31 -8.76 4.76 -4.42
N ALA A 32 -7.54 4.28 -4.72
CA ALA A 32 -6.84 3.33 -3.87
C ALA A 32 -6.59 3.85 -2.45
N GLY A 33 -6.18 5.11 -2.33
CA GLY A 33 -5.93 5.74 -1.03
C GLY A 33 -7.21 6.20 -0.32
N PHE A 34 -8.28 6.46 -1.08
CA PHE A 34 -9.54 6.96 -0.53
C PHE A 34 -10.46 5.84 -0.02
N ILE A 35 -10.46 4.70 -0.70
CA ILE A 35 -11.34 3.56 -0.38
C ILE A 35 -10.62 2.60 0.57
N GLY A 36 -11.22 2.38 1.72
CA GLY A 36 -10.73 1.48 2.75
C GLY A 36 -10.31 2.22 4.02
N SER A 37 -10.41 1.52 5.14
CA SER A 37 -9.97 2.01 6.45
C SER A 37 -9.36 0.84 7.23
N PRO A 38 -8.07 0.88 7.54
CA PRO A 38 -7.09 1.91 7.14
C PRO A 38 -6.83 1.98 5.63
N ALA A 39 -6.25 3.10 5.19
CA ALA A 39 -5.93 3.33 3.79
C ALA A 39 -4.84 2.38 3.26
N MET A 40 -4.80 2.20 1.93
CA MET A 40 -3.75 1.45 1.25
C MET A 40 -2.38 2.11 1.46
N ASN A 41 -1.36 1.31 1.70
CA ASN A 41 0.02 1.78 1.67
C ASN A 41 0.42 2.05 0.22
N LEU A 42 0.83 3.28 -0.08
CA LEU A 42 1.22 3.72 -1.43
C LEU A 42 2.68 4.15 -1.40
N LEU A 43 3.53 3.38 -2.03
CA LEU A 43 4.99 3.58 -2.04
C LEU A 43 5.50 3.77 -3.46
N THR A 44 6.42 4.70 -3.65
CA THR A 44 7.08 4.89 -4.94
C THR A 44 8.24 3.89 -5.06
N ALA A 45 8.34 3.24 -6.20
CA ALA A 45 9.41 2.30 -6.50
C ALA A 45 10.01 2.55 -7.89
N SER A 46 11.31 2.40 -8.00
CA SER A 46 12.00 2.43 -9.29
C SER A 46 11.86 1.09 -9.99
N VAL A 47 11.72 1.13 -11.31
CA VAL A 47 11.60 -0.05 -12.16
C VAL A 47 12.95 -0.34 -12.84
N SER A 48 13.42 -1.57 -12.72
CA SER A 48 14.62 -2.04 -13.39
C SER A 48 14.46 -3.52 -13.76
N GLY A 49 14.77 -3.86 -15.00
CA GLY A 49 14.70 -5.24 -15.48
C GLY A 49 13.29 -5.86 -15.37
N GLY A 50 12.24 -5.06 -15.57
CA GLY A 50 10.85 -5.53 -15.47
C GLY A 50 10.37 -5.77 -14.05
N LYS A 51 11.07 -5.27 -13.04
CA LYS A 51 10.72 -5.41 -11.63
C LYS A 51 10.81 -4.09 -10.89
N ALA A 52 9.92 -3.92 -9.93
CA ALA A 52 10.00 -2.88 -8.91
C ALA A 52 10.43 -3.50 -7.58
N MET A 53 11.28 -2.81 -6.83
CA MET A 53 11.81 -3.30 -5.56
C MET A 53 11.34 -2.41 -4.41
N LEU A 54 10.82 -3.07 -3.36
CA LEU A 54 10.58 -2.47 -2.05
C LEU A 54 11.45 -3.23 -1.04
N GLY A 55 12.65 -2.70 -0.76
CA GLY A 55 13.65 -3.48 -0.02
C GLY A 55 14.00 -4.75 -0.79
N HIS A 56 13.73 -5.89 -0.20
CA HIS A 56 13.91 -7.21 -0.83
C HIS A 56 12.63 -7.79 -1.45
N LEU A 57 11.51 -7.09 -1.35
CA LEU A 57 10.28 -7.48 -2.02
C LEU A 57 10.34 -7.07 -3.49
N ALA A 58 10.41 -8.06 -4.38
CA ALA A 58 10.42 -7.86 -5.82
C ALA A 58 9.02 -8.04 -6.40
N VAL A 59 8.55 -7.09 -7.18
CA VAL A 59 7.25 -7.13 -7.86
C VAL A 59 7.48 -7.01 -9.36
N SER A 60 6.95 -7.97 -10.12
CA SER A 60 6.98 -7.91 -11.58
C SER A 60 6.05 -6.80 -12.08
N VAL A 61 6.53 -6.01 -13.03
CA VAL A 61 5.78 -4.89 -13.60
C VAL A 61 5.51 -5.11 -15.09
N PRO A 62 4.35 -4.61 -15.60
CA PRO A 62 4.07 -4.71 -17.03
C PRO A 62 5.09 -3.93 -17.86
N SER A 63 5.26 -4.32 -19.13
CA SER A 63 6.15 -3.62 -20.06
C SER A 63 5.74 -2.17 -20.35
N THR A 64 4.49 -1.83 -20.04
CA THR A 64 3.96 -0.46 -20.14
C THR A 64 4.36 0.44 -18.98
N ALA A 65 4.96 -0.12 -17.93
CA ALA A 65 5.43 0.66 -16.79
C ALA A 65 6.59 1.56 -17.19
N GLY A 66 6.58 2.79 -16.68
CA GLY A 66 7.70 3.72 -16.83
C GLY A 66 8.87 3.34 -15.92
N SER A 67 9.82 4.25 -15.75
CA SER A 67 11.00 4.07 -14.89
C SER A 67 10.67 4.11 -13.39
N SER A 68 9.49 4.60 -13.04
CA SER A 68 9.00 4.68 -11.66
C SER A 68 7.51 4.36 -11.62
N ILE A 69 7.09 3.64 -10.60
CA ILE A 69 5.69 3.30 -10.36
C ILE A 69 5.31 3.57 -8.92
N THR A 70 4.01 3.60 -8.66
CA THR A 70 3.46 3.53 -7.30
C THR A 70 3.00 2.11 -7.03
N VAL A 71 3.50 1.54 -5.95
CA VAL A 71 3.11 0.21 -5.46
C VAL A 71 2.12 0.38 -4.32
N GLY A 72 0.94 -0.20 -4.47
CA GLY A 72 -0.11 -0.16 -3.46
C GLY A 72 -0.27 -1.52 -2.77
N ILE A 73 -0.22 -1.52 -1.45
CA ILE A 73 -0.39 -2.73 -0.65
C ILE A 73 -1.38 -2.45 0.48
N ARG A 74 -2.48 -3.22 0.52
CA ARG A 74 -3.46 -3.11 1.61
C ARG A 74 -2.82 -3.56 2.94
N PRO A 75 -3.23 -2.98 4.09
CA PRO A 75 -2.70 -3.40 5.38
C PRO A 75 -2.81 -4.89 5.67
N GLU A 76 -3.90 -5.52 5.26
CA GLU A 76 -4.12 -6.96 5.42
C GLU A 76 -3.31 -7.83 4.46
N ALA A 77 -2.74 -7.24 3.41
CA ALA A 77 -1.87 -7.94 2.46
C ALA A 77 -0.41 -7.98 2.92
N LEU A 78 -0.04 -7.15 3.88
CA LEU A 78 1.27 -7.20 4.53
C LEU A 78 1.25 -8.20 5.68
N ALA A 79 2.29 -9.00 5.78
CA ALA A 79 2.45 -9.98 6.85
C ALA A 79 3.93 -10.12 7.24
N PRO A 80 4.22 -10.60 8.46
CA PRO A 80 5.59 -10.94 8.82
C PRO A 80 6.22 -11.88 7.80
N ALA A 81 7.43 -11.60 7.38
CA ALA A 81 8.14 -12.38 6.37
C ALA A 81 9.63 -12.42 6.67
N SER A 82 10.30 -13.47 6.16
CA SER A 82 11.76 -13.60 6.27
C SER A 82 12.49 -12.66 5.31
N THR A 83 11.84 -12.32 4.19
CA THR A 83 12.34 -11.38 3.19
C THR A 83 11.25 -10.37 2.86
N GLY A 84 11.64 -9.13 2.63
CA GLY A 84 10.71 -8.05 2.34
C GLY A 84 11.36 -6.72 2.66
N PHE A 85 10.68 -5.89 3.41
CA PHE A 85 11.24 -4.63 3.91
C PHE A 85 11.00 -4.49 5.41
N GLU A 86 11.88 -3.73 6.05
CA GLU A 86 11.84 -3.53 7.49
C GLU A 86 11.03 -2.28 7.84
N VAL A 87 10.25 -2.38 8.91
CA VAL A 87 9.43 -1.31 9.45
C VAL A 87 9.76 -1.13 10.92
N LEU A 88 10.11 0.09 11.30
CA LEU A 88 10.24 0.49 12.70
C LEU A 88 8.85 0.80 13.25
N VAL A 89 8.42 0.01 14.21
CA VAL A 89 7.10 0.14 14.84
C VAL A 89 7.06 1.39 15.71
N GLU A 90 6.09 2.26 15.44
CA GLU A 90 5.86 3.46 16.24
C GLU A 90 4.66 3.33 17.16
N VAL A 91 3.54 2.81 16.63
CA VAL A 91 2.29 2.66 17.36
C VAL A 91 1.64 1.32 17.04
N VAL A 92 1.04 0.71 18.03
CA VAL A 92 0.20 -0.48 17.85
C VAL A 92 -1.19 -0.15 18.40
N GLU A 93 -2.19 -0.30 17.54
CA GLU A 93 -3.60 -0.11 17.88
C GLU A 93 -4.28 -1.48 17.99
N GLU A 94 -4.75 -1.82 19.17
CA GLU A 94 -5.44 -3.09 19.43
C GLU A 94 -6.94 -2.85 19.45
N LEU A 95 -7.68 -3.49 18.55
CA LEU A 95 -9.12 -3.33 18.38
C LEU A 95 -9.91 -4.59 18.74
N GLY A 96 -9.35 -5.43 19.60
CA GLY A 96 -9.98 -6.68 20.03
C GLY A 96 -9.75 -7.81 19.02
N SER A 97 -10.53 -7.86 17.94
CA SER A 97 -10.39 -8.90 16.91
C SER A 97 -9.23 -8.66 15.96
N ASP A 98 -8.74 -7.42 15.87
CA ASP A 98 -7.66 -7.01 14.99
C ASP A 98 -6.66 -6.14 15.72
N ALA A 99 -5.44 -6.12 15.23
CA ALA A 99 -4.44 -5.13 15.60
C ALA A 99 -3.88 -4.48 14.34
N PHE A 100 -3.54 -3.19 14.44
CA PHE A 100 -2.86 -2.46 13.37
C PHE A 100 -1.55 -1.91 13.88
N VAL A 101 -0.51 -2.16 13.13
CA VAL A 101 0.84 -1.64 13.38
C VAL A 101 1.06 -0.45 12.47
N TYR A 102 1.50 0.66 13.04
CA TYR A 102 1.88 1.87 12.33
C TYR A 102 3.38 2.09 12.54
N GLY A 103 4.11 2.28 11.47
CA GLY A 103 5.54 2.46 11.56
C GLY A 103 6.15 3.11 10.33
N LYS A 104 7.45 3.30 10.37
CA LYS A 104 8.22 3.88 9.27
C LYS A 104 9.13 2.85 8.62
N PRO A 105 9.29 2.90 7.29
CA PRO A 105 10.32 2.09 6.64
C PRO A 105 11.69 2.41 7.23
N VAL A 106 12.48 1.38 7.53
CA VAL A 106 13.87 1.54 7.96
C VAL A 106 14.72 1.99 6.78
N ASP A 107 14.46 1.44 5.60
CA ASP A 107 15.10 1.86 4.36
C ASP A 107 14.55 3.21 3.91
N LYS A 108 15.39 4.24 4.02
CA LYS A 108 15.04 5.62 3.66
C LYS A 108 14.85 5.83 2.15
N SER A 109 15.21 4.87 1.31
CA SER A 109 14.93 4.91 -0.13
C SER A 109 13.47 4.62 -0.44
N LEU A 110 12.73 3.99 0.47
CA LEU A 110 11.29 3.78 0.35
C LEU A 110 10.54 5.07 0.63
N LYS A 111 9.89 5.61 -0.39
CA LYS A 111 9.15 6.88 -0.34
C LYS A 111 7.65 6.65 -0.48
N PHE A 112 6.87 7.47 0.21
CA PHE A 112 5.42 7.47 0.06
C PHE A 112 5.01 8.29 -1.16
N ALA A 113 4.01 7.80 -1.90
CA ALA A 113 3.58 8.41 -3.16
C ALA A 113 2.66 9.62 -2.96
N ASN A 114 2.00 9.73 -1.83
CA ASN A 114 0.90 10.68 -1.61
C ASN A 114 1.06 11.57 -0.36
N THR A 115 2.23 11.56 0.25
CA THR A 115 2.52 12.40 1.43
C THR A 115 3.87 13.10 1.29
N THR A 116 4.08 14.16 2.04
CA THR A 116 5.40 14.73 2.24
C THR A 116 6.28 13.76 3.03
N GLU A 117 7.56 13.75 2.76
CA GLU A 117 8.53 12.70 3.08
C GLU A 117 8.50 12.15 4.52
N ASP A 118 8.15 12.97 5.50
CA ASP A 118 8.25 12.59 6.91
C ASP A 118 6.92 12.25 7.59
N LEU A 119 5.79 12.32 6.85
CA LEU A 119 4.46 12.15 7.44
C LEU A 119 3.81 10.80 7.11
N GLY A 120 4.39 10.03 6.20
CA GLY A 120 3.84 8.75 5.82
C GLY A 120 4.16 7.67 6.84
N GLN A 121 3.20 6.77 7.06
CA GLN A 121 3.37 5.57 7.86
C GLN A 121 2.96 4.34 7.08
N ILE A 122 3.70 3.25 7.27
CA ILE A 122 3.27 1.92 6.85
C ILE A 122 2.23 1.42 7.84
N ILE A 123 1.13 0.92 7.33
CA ILE A 123 0.03 0.36 8.13
C ILE A 123 -0.06 -1.13 7.83
N ILE A 124 0.03 -1.96 8.86
CA ILE A 124 0.04 -3.41 8.74
C ILE A 124 -1.05 -3.97 9.64
N ARG A 125 -1.93 -4.82 9.10
CA ARG A 125 -2.82 -5.61 9.94
C ARG A 125 -2.02 -6.73 10.58
N TRP A 126 -2.16 -6.89 11.89
CA TRP A 126 -1.37 -7.84 12.68
C TRP A 126 -2.26 -8.77 13.49
N ASP A 127 -1.70 -9.92 13.87
CA ASP A 127 -2.38 -10.84 14.78
C ASP A 127 -2.47 -10.19 16.17
N PRO A 128 -3.69 -9.95 16.69
CA PRO A 128 -3.88 -9.30 17.98
C PRO A 128 -3.37 -10.13 19.16
N LYS A 129 -3.11 -11.42 18.94
CA LYS A 129 -2.60 -12.30 20.00
C LYS A 129 -1.11 -12.09 20.29
N ASN A 130 -0.37 -11.57 19.31
CA ASN A 130 1.07 -11.39 19.44
C ASN A 130 1.55 -10.15 18.68
N PRO A 131 1.08 -8.95 19.06
CA PRO A 131 1.51 -7.74 18.40
C PRO A 131 2.96 -7.39 18.75
N PRO A 132 3.69 -6.73 17.86
CA PRO A 132 4.99 -6.20 18.19
C PRO A 132 4.85 -5.00 19.15
N LYS A 133 5.95 -4.58 19.73
CA LYS A 133 5.98 -3.40 20.61
C LYS A 133 6.57 -2.20 19.87
N ALA A 134 6.14 -1.00 20.25
CA ALA A 134 6.75 0.23 19.77
C ALA A 134 8.26 0.21 20.01
N GLY A 135 9.02 0.64 19.01
CA GLY A 135 10.49 0.61 19.02
C GLY A 135 11.08 -0.67 18.44
N GLN A 136 10.32 -1.72 18.24
CA GLN A 136 10.79 -2.92 17.55
C GLN A 136 10.81 -2.72 16.03
N THR A 137 11.72 -3.41 15.36
CA THR A 137 11.76 -3.51 13.90
C THR A 137 11.17 -4.85 13.47
N VAL A 138 10.25 -4.80 12.53
CA VAL A 138 9.64 -6.00 11.95
C VAL A 138 9.92 -6.06 10.46
N THR A 139 10.13 -7.27 9.93
CA THR A 139 10.25 -7.49 8.49
C THR A 139 8.92 -7.98 7.95
N VAL A 140 8.42 -7.29 6.92
CA VAL A 140 7.13 -7.59 6.30
C VAL A 140 7.25 -7.75 4.80
N GLY A 141 6.39 -8.55 4.24
CA GLY A 141 6.28 -8.78 2.81
C GLY A 141 4.83 -8.98 2.40
N ALA A 142 4.62 -9.09 1.11
CA ALA A 142 3.31 -9.34 0.52
C ALA A 142 3.44 -10.36 -0.62
N ASN A 143 2.37 -11.09 -0.88
CA ASN A 143 2.27 -11.87 -2.11
C ASN A 143 2.21 -10.90 -3.30
N PRO A 144 3.16 -10.99 -4.27
CA PRO A 144 3.16 -10.11 -5.44
C PRO A 144 1.85 -10.11 -6.23
N ASP A 145 1.07 -11.17 -6.19
CA ASP A 145 -0.19 -11.31 -6.93
C ASP A 145 -1.31 -10.40 -6.40
N VAL A 146 -1.21 -9.93 -5.15
CA VAL A 146 -2.21 -9.05 -4.52
C VAL A 146 -1.76 -7.60 -4.43
N VAL A 147 -0.61 -7.28 -4.99
CA VAL A 147 -0.05 -5.94 -5.00
C VAL A 147 -0.66 -5.13 -6.14
N HIS A 148 -1.00 -3.87 -5.87
CA HIS A 148 -1.54 -2.95 -6.87
C HIS A 148 -0.43 -2.11 -7.48
N LEU A 149 -0.45 -1.92 -8.80
CA LEU A 149 0.56 -1.14 -9.51
C LEU A 149 -0.10 0.03 -10.22
N PHE A 150 0.46 1.21 -10.04
CA PHE A 150 0.00 2.44 -10.66
C PHE A 150 1.16 3.18 -11.32
N ASP A 151 0.87 3.85 -12.43
CA ASP A 151 1.84 4.73 -13.06
C ASP A 151 2.15 5.92 -12.14
N ALA A 152 3.42 6.20 -11.90
CA ALA A 152 3.83 7.25 -10.97
C ALA A 152 3.43 8.66 -11.45
N ALA A 153 3.43 8.90 -12.75
CA ALA A 153 3.12 10.21 -13.32
C ALA A 153 1.61 10.46 -13.40
N SER A 154 0.84 9.51 -13.96
CA SER A 154 -0.60 9.65 -14.18
C SER A 154 -1.46 9.18 -13.02
N GLY A 155 -0.92 8.32 -12.16
CA GLY A 155 -1.66 7.65 -11.09
C GLY A 155 -2.58 6.52 -11.57
N LYS A 156 -2.60 6.22 -12.87
CA LYS A 156 -3.48 5.20 -13.46
C LYS A 156 -3.01 3.78 -13.14
N ARG A 157 -3.96 2.88 -12.97
CA ARG A 157 -3.69 1.46 -12.74
C ARG A 157 -2.95 0.82 -13.91
N LEU A 158 -1.95 -0.02 -13.59
CA LEU A 158 -1.14 -0.75 -14.55
C LEU A 158 -1.44 -2.25 -14.63
N ASN A 159 -1.96 -2.84 -13.54
CA ASN A 159 -2.21 -4.30 -13.48
C ASN A 159 -3.67 -4.73 -13.29
#